data_9bb8300728b9a4b10da1c3dcd2c76a6b
#
_entry.id   9bb8300728b9a4b10da1c3dcd2c76a6b
#
_cell.length_a   1.000
_cell.length_b   1.000
_cell.length_c   1.000
_cell.angle_alpha   90.00
_cell.angle_beta   90.00
_cell.angle_gamma   90.00
#
_symmetry.space_group_name_H-M   'P 1'
#
loop_
_entity.id
_entity.type
_entity.pdbx_description
1 polymer ?
#
loop_
_entity_poly.entity_id
_entity_poly.type
_entity_poly.pdbx_seq_one_letter_code
_entity_poly.pdbx_strand_id
1 'polypeptide(L)'
;MENQRPKLEFQKGTTYKVELSFEDPKTGKNAKGNDWYLYGVKHNGVDKNFFADYALVAELKKFTRGDIIEITDDNQEENPYKHDWKVVSVGSNKPLDQEMKARQNTTEIKIQTYASMKIASSISNNIDELKVNTWGVIELHKEICEAIANEEGLF
;
A
#
# COMPACT_ATOMS: atom_id res chain seq x y z
N MET A 1 14.22 -31.41 -3.88
CA MET A 1 15.30 -30.41 -3.61
C MET A 1 14.62 -29.05 -3.50
N GLU A 2 14.57 -28.46 -2.30
CA GLU A 2 14.09 -27.09 -2.14
C GLU A 2 15.06 -26.15 -2.88
N ASN A 3 14.58 -25.47 -3.88
CA ASN A 3 15.33 -24.41 -4.54
C ASN A 3 15.53 -23.27 -3.52
N GLN A 4 16.62 -23.33 -2.78
CA GLN A 4 17.01 -22.26 -1.86
C GLN A 4 17.34 -21.03 -2.71
N ARG A 5 16.49 -19.99 -2.61
CA ARG A 5 16.77 -18.70 -3.25
C ARG A 5 18.08 -18.13 -2.70
N PRO A 6 18.94 -17.56 -3.55
CA PRO A 6 20.18 -16.93 -3.10
C PRO A 6 19.90 -15.79 -2.12
N LYS A 7 20.79 -15.63 -1.15
CA LYS A 7 20.71 -14.57 -0.16
C LYS A 7 21.13 -13.23 -0.78
N LEU A 8 20.36 -12.16 -0.50
CA LEU A 8 20.76 -10.79 -0.77
C LEU A 8 21.38 -10.22 0.51
N GLU A 9 22.61 -9.75 0.42
CA GLU A 9 23.34 -9.09 1.50
C GLU A 9 23.49 -7.61 1.17
N PHE A 10 23.13 -6.75 2.11
CA PHE A 10 23.24 -5.31 1.96
C PHE A 10 24.61 -4.83 2.38
N GLN A 11 25.24 -4.02 1.55
CA GLN A 11 26.48 -3.33 1.88
C GLN A 11 26.16 -1.88 2.27
N LYS A 12 26.78 -1.38 3.33
CA LYS A 12 26.58 -0.01 3.81
C LYS A 12 26.90 1.01 2.70
N GLY A 13 26.10 2.04 2.61
CA GLY A 13 26.20 3.08 1.60
C GLY A 13 25.81 2.66 0.18
N THR A 14 25.35 1.41 0.00
CA THR A 14 24.93 0.92 -1.33
C THR A 14 23.40 0.84 -1.39
N THR A 15 22.83 1.40 -2.46
CA THR A 15 21.41 1.34 -2.73
C THR A 15 21.04 0.11 -3.55
N TYR A 16 20.09 -0.66 -3.08
CA TYR A 16 19.58 -1.86 -3.74
C TYR A 16 18.16 -1.64 -4.21
N LYS A 17 17.94 -1.70 -5.52
CA LYS A 17 16.60 -1.67 -6.10
C LYS A 17 16.02 -3.07 -6.14
N VAL A 18 14.89 -3.28 -5.45
CA VAL A 18 14.24 -4.58 -5.34
C VAL A 18 12.73 -4.47 -5.54
N GLU A 19 12.12 -5.54 -6.05
CA GLU A 19 10.66 -5.70 -6.10
C GLU A 19 10.24 -6.69 -5.00
N LEU A 20 9.27 -6.32 -4.18
CA LEU A 20 8.75 -7.19 -3.13
C LEU A 20 7.96 -8.36 -3.71
N SER A 21 8.39 -9.59 -3.43
CA SER A 21 7.74 -10.81 -3.93
C SER A 21 6.56 -11.24 -3.06
N PHE A 22 6.53 -10.83 -1.78
CA PHE A 22 5.50 -11.16 -0.79
C PHE A 22 5.14 -9.92 0.03
N GLU A 23 3.90 -9.90 0.52
CA GLU A 23 3.40 -8.83 1.39
C GLU A 23 3.97 -8.96 2.80
N ASP A 24 3.92 -10.19 3.35
CA ASP A 24 4.42 -10.47 4.68
C ASP A 24 5.72 -11.27 4.66
N PRO A 25 6.65 -11.00 5.60
CA PRO A 25 7.84 -11.82 5.75
C PRO A 25 7.52 -13.19 6.33
N LYS A 26 8.33 -14.18 6.01
CA LYS A 26 8.39 -15.40 6.82
C LYS A 26 9.05 -15.07 8.14
N THR A 27 8.46 -15.54 9.24
CA THR A 27 8.95 -15.29 10.60
C THR A 27 9.24 -16.59 11.32
N GLY A 28 10.09 -16.51 12.31
CA GLY A 28 10.39 -17.64 13.21
C GLY A 28 11.27 -17.18 14.35
N LYS A 29 11.68 -18.14 15.20
CA LYS A 29 12.60 -17.88 16.30
C LYS A 29 13.90 -18.62 16.08
N ASN A 30 15.01 -17.96 16.40
CA ASN A 30 16.32 -18.59 16.40
C ASN A 30 16.54 -19.44 17.69
N ALA A 31 17.65 -20.15 17.78
CA ALA A 31 17.99 -20.98 18.95
C ALA A 31 18.10 -20.18 20.27
N LYS A 32 18.26 -18.85 20.20
CA LYS A 32 18.31 -17.94 21.36
C LYS A 32 16.94 -17.33 21.69
N GLY A 33 15.87 -17.72 20.98
CA GLY A 33 14.52 -17.20 21.18
C GLY A 33 14.22 -15.86 20.52
N ASN A 34 15.17 -15.27 19.78
CA ASN A 34 14.97 -14.00 19.08
C ASN A 34 14.20 -14.23 17.78
N ASP A 35 13.28 -13.32 17.46
CA ASP A 35 12.53 -13.35 16.22
C ASP A 35 13.43 -13.02 15.02
N TRP A 36 13.17 -13.68 13.89
CA TRP A 36 13.78 -13.36 12.60
C TRP A 36 12.71 -13.16 11.53
N TYR A 37 13.02 -12.33 10.57
CA TYR A 37 12.14 -11.95 9.47
C TYR A 37 12.85 -12.16 8.14
N LEU A 38 12.26 -12.97 7.24
CA LEU A 38 12.81 -13.29 5.95
C LEU A 38 11.89 -12.76 4.85
N TYR A 39 12.38 -11.78 4.09
CA TYR A 39 11.70 -11.23 2.93
C TYR A 39 12.17 -11.90 1.64
N GLY A 40 11.21 -12.16 0.73
CA GLY A 40 11.51 -12.54 -0.64
C GLY A 40 11.39 -11.33 -1.57
N VAL A 41 12.39 -11.16 -2.43
CA VAL A 41 12.46 -10.04 -3.37
C VAL A 41 12.97 -10.51 -4.72
N LYS A 42 12.69 -9.73 -5.76
CA LYS A 42 13.34 -9.84 -7.05
C LYS A 42 14.35 -8.69 -7.18
N HIS A 43 15.62 -9.06 -7.36
CA HIS A 43 16.73 -8.12 -7.58
C HIS A 43 17.45 -8.46 -8.88
N ASN A 44 17.50 -7.51 -9.81
CA ASN A 44 18.06 -7.70 -11.16
C ASN A 44 17.44 -8.91 -11.89
N GLY A 45 16.12 -9.09 -11.77
CA GLY A 45 15.38 -10.19 -12.40
C GLY A 45 15.51 -11.56 -11.71
N VAL A 46 16.31 -11.66 -10.65
CA VAL A 46 16.55 -12.90 -9.89
C VAL A 46 15.84 -12.86 -8.55
N ASP A 47 15.11 -13.95 -8.24
CA ASP A 47 14.48 -14.12 -6.93
C ASP A 47 15.53 -14.36 -5.86
N LYS A 48 15.52 -13.53 -4.83
CA LYS A 48 16.43 -13.59 -3.67
C LYS A 48 15.67 -13.49 -2.37
N ASN A 49 16.33 -13.85 -1.28
CA ASN A 49 15.83 -13.65 0.07
C ASN A 49 16.82 -12.82 0.88
N PHE A 50 16.33 -12.04 1.84
CA PHE A 50 17.17 -11.39 2.83
C PHE A 50 16.53 -11.42 4.22
N PHE A 51 17.37 -11.40 5.25
CA PHE A 51 16.93 -11.24 6.62
C PHE A 51 16.85 -9.74 6.95
N ALA A 52 15.71 -9.33 7.50
CA ALA A 52 15.49 -7.97 7.96
C ALA A 52 15.58 -7.92 9.49
N ASP A 53 16.18 -6.87 10.03
CA ASP A 53 16.07 -6.52 11.43
C ASP A 53 14.74 -5.82 11.70
N TYR A 54 14.44 -5.53 12.96
CA TYR A 54 13.19 -4.93 13.37
C TYR A 54 12.99 -3.52 12.77
N ALA A 55 14.06 -2.75 12.60
CA ALA A 55 14.00 -1.40 12.03
C ALA A 55 13.63 -1.45 10.54
N LEU A 56 14.28 -2.34 9.78
CA LEU A 56 13.95 -2.54 8.36
C LEU A 56 12.53 -3.10 8.17
N VAL A 57 12.08 -4.00 9.03
CA VAL A 57 10.70 -4.52 9.01
C VAL A 57 9.68 -3.40 9.18
N ALA A 58 9.92 -2.44 10.11
CA ALA A 58 9.02 -1.32 10.32
C ALA A 58 8.88 -0.43 9.07
N GLU A 59 9.97 -0.24 8.32
CA GLU A 59 9.95 0.48 7.06
C GLU A 59 9.23 -0.31 5.95
N LEU A 60 9.53 -1.61 5.83
CA LEU A 60 8.97 -2.48 4.78
C LEU A 60 7.46 -2.72 4.91
N LYS A 61 6.89 -2.64 6.10
CA LYS A 61 5.43 -2.73 6.32
C LYS A 61 4.60 -1.65 5.62
N LYS A 62 5.24 -0.58 5.16
CA LYS A 62 4.59 0.50 4.39
C LYS A 62 4.34 0.10 2.93
N PHE A 63 4.94 -1.00 2.48
CA PHE A 63 4.92 -1.46 1.10
C PHE A 63 4.24 -2.82 0.99
N THR A 64 3.78 -3.16 -0.21
CA THR A 64 3.06 -4.40 -0.48
C THR A 64 3.72 -5.17 -1.63
N ARG A 65 3.26 -6.39 -1.87
CA ARG A 65 3.74 -7.21 -2.98
C ARG A 65 3.66 -6.45 -4.31
N GLY A 66 4.74 -6.52 -5.10
CA GLY A 66 4.85 -5.88 -6.41
C GLY A 66 5.35 -4.43 -6.35
N ASP A 67 5.50 -3.84 -5.16
CA ASP A 67 6.13 -2.53 -5.03
C ASP A 67 7.62 -2.66 -5.31
N ILE A 68 8.14 -1.70 -6.09
CA ILE A 68 9.56 -1.56 -6.38
C ILE A 68 10.11 -0.49 -5.44
N ILE A 69 11.07 -0.88 -4.63
CA ILE A 69 11.66 -0.03 -3.60
C ILE A 69 13.18 0.01 -3.73
N GLU A 70 13.76 1.08 -3.27
CA GLU A 70 15.18 1.22 -3.04
C GLU A 70 15.47 1.15 -1.55
N ILE A 71 16.39 0.26 -1.16
CA ILE A 71 16.82 0.03 0.22
C ILE A 71 18.28 0.43 0.31
N THR A 72 18.60 1.33 1.24
CA THR A 72 19.97 1.78 1.53
C THR A 72 20.21 1.69 3.03
N ASP A 73 21.38 1.20 3.42
CA ASP A 73 21.88 1.32 4.80
C ASP A 73 22.83 2.51 4.86
N ASP A 74 22.31 3.65 5.34
CA ASP A 74 23.07 4.92 5.40
C ASP A 74 23.97 5.02 6.65
N ASN A 75 24.02 3.97 7.49
CA ASN A 75 24.84 4.00 8.67
C ASN A 75 26.33 4.05 8.36
N GLN A 76 26.98 5.13 8.75
CA GLN A 76 28.43 5.36 8.57
C GLN A 76 29.27 4.85 9.74
N GLU A 77 28.65 4.36 10.83
CA GLU A 77 29.40 3.81 11.95
C GLU A 77 30.03 2.45 11.59
N GLU A 78 31.22 2.19 12.09
CA GLU A 78 31.91 0.90 11.87
C GLU A 78 31.23 -0.29 12.56
N ASN A 79 30.25 -0.05 13.45
CA ASN A 79 29.52 -1.10 14.12
C ASN A 79 28.66 -1.92 13.14
N PRO A 80 28.98 -3.21 12.92
CA PRO A 80 28.26 -4.06 11.95
C PRO A 80 26.82 -4.40 12.37
N TYR A 81 26.45 -4.14 13.61
CA TYR A 81 25.11 -4.44 14.14
C TYR A 81 24.18 -3.23 14.17
N LYS A 82 24.67 -2.06 13.82
CA LYS A 82 23.89 -0.83 13.78
C LYS A 82 23.60 -0.47 12.33
N HIS A 83 22.33 -0.35 11.99
CA HIS A 83 21.85 -0.05 10.66
C HIS A 83 20.99 1.21 10.70
N ASP A 84 21.08 2.03 9.66
CA ASP A 84 20.22 3.20 9.42
C ASP A 84 19.55 3.03 8.06
N TRP A 85 18.35 2.42 8.11
CA TRP A 85 17.64 2.00 6.91
C TRP A 85 16.86 3.14 6.29
N LYS A 86 17.14 3.43 5.03
CA LYS A 86 16.35 4.30 4.18
C LYS A 86 15.67 3.48 3.11
N VAL A 87 14.33 3.51 3.09
CA VAL A 87 13.52 2.78 2.13
C VAL A 87 12.65 3.77 1.37
N VAL A 88 12.75 3.79 0.04
CA VAL A 88 12.03 4.71 -0.84
C VAL A 88 11.28 3.92 -1.91
N SER A 89 10.01 4.29 -2.15
CA SER A 89 9.26 3.76 -3.29
C SER A 89 9.74 4.37 -4.59
N VAL A 90 10.00 3.52 -5.59
CA VAL A 90 10.38 3.94 -6.95
C VAL A 90 9.39 3.48 -8.02
N GLY A 91 8.41 2.66 -7.67
CA GLY A 91 7.40 2.18 -8.60
C GLY A 91 6.60 1.00 -8.07
N SER A 92 5.75 0.45 -8.93
CA SER A 92 5.00 -0.75 -8.61
C SER A 92 4.75 -1.55 -9.89
N ASN A 93 4.93 -2.88 -9.80
CA ASN A 93 4.55 -3.85 -10.85
C ASN A 93 3.22 -4.53 -10.53
N LYS A 94 2.35 -3.88 -9.74
CA LYS A 94 1.02 -4.41 -9.44
C LYS A 94 0.22 -4.55 -10.72
N PRO A 95 -0.52 -5.66 -10.90
CA PRO A 95 -1.44 -5.78 -12.02
C PRO A 95 -2.41 -4.59 -12.06
N LEU A 96 -2.67 -4.07 -13.25
CA LEU A 96 -3.55 -2.91 -13.48
C LEU A 96 -4.93 -3.06 -12.80
N ASP A 97 -5.43 -4.30 -12.72
CA ASP A 97 -6.70 -4.64 -12.07
C ASP A 97 -6.72 -4.33 -10.56
N GLN A 98 -5.58 -4.39 -9.87
CA GLN A 98 -5.52 -4.07 -8.45
C GLN A 98 -5.47 -2.55 -8.22
N GLU A 99 -4.79 -1.81 -9.09
CA GLU A 99 -4.81 -0.34 -9.05
C GLU A 99 -6.20 0.22 -9.39
N MET A 100 -6.87 -0.33 -10.40
CA MET A 100 -8.24 0.07 -10.74
C MET A 100 -9.22 -0.21 -9.60
N LYS A 101 -9.15 -1.39 -8.97
CA LYS A 101 -9.99 -1.71 -7.79
C LYS A 101 -9.71 -0.79 -6.61
N ALA A 102 -8.44 -0.44 -6.35
CA ALA A 102 -8.09 0.50 -5.29
C ALA A 102 -8.62 1.92 -5.59
N ARG A 103 -8.55 2.37 -6.84
CA ARG A 103 -9.11 3.67 -7.29
C ARG A 103 -10.63 3.68 -7.21
N GLN A 104 -11.30 2.61 -7.66
CA GLN A 104 -12.75 2.45 -7.56
C GLN A 104 -13.23 2.51 -6.11
N ASN A 105 -12.61 1.76 -5.20
CA ASN A 105 -12.96 1.80 -3.79
C ASN A 105 -12.77 3.21 -3.18
N THR A 106 -11.73 3.93 -3.56
CA THR A 106 -11.48 5.30 -3.08
C THR A 106 -12.52 6.26 -3.61
N THR A 107 -12.95 6.09 -4.86
CA THR A 107 -14.00 6.89 -5.49
C THR A 107 -15.34 6.62 -4.87
N GLU A 108 -15.72 5.36 -4.66
CA GLU A 108 -16.96 4.97 -3.98
C GLU A 108 -17.06 5.53 -2.56
N ILE A 109 -15.96 5.47 -1.78
CA ILE A 109 -15.91 6.06 -0.44
C ILE A 109 -16.12 7.57 -0.50
N LYS A 110 -15.48 8.28 -1.43
CA LYS A 110 -15.65 9.73 -1.62
C LYS A 110 -17.08 10.08 -1.98
N ILE A 111 -17.72 9.33 -2.88
CA ILE A 111 -19.10 9.52 -3.29
C ILE A 111 -20.06 9.32 -2.12
N GLN A 112 -19.90 8.22 -1.36
CA GLN A 112 -20.73 7.95 -0.20
C GLN A 112 -20.58 9.03 0.88
N THR A 113 -19.36 9.51 1.11
CA THR A 113 -19.09 10.58 2.07
C THR A 113 -19.73 11.89 1.63
N TYR A 114 -19.61 12.25 0.33
CA TYR A 114 -20.21 13.47 -0.22
C TYR A 114 -21.73 13.43 -0.21
N ALA A 115 -22.34 12.31 -0.56
CA ALA A 115 -23.78 12.11 -0.48
C ALA A 115 -24.29 12.22 0.96
N SER A 116 -23.61 11.61 1.92
CA SER A 116 -23.93 11.69 3.33
C SER A 116 -23.84 13.10 3.89
N MET A 117 -22.79 13.87 3.50
CA MET A 117 -22.65 15.27 3.89
C MET A 117 -23.74 16.15 3.29
N LYS A 118 -24.14 15.91 2.03
CA LYS A 118 -25.19 16.68 1.36
C LYS A 118 -26.57 16.43 1.99
N ILE A 119 -26.85 15.17 2.34
CA ILE A 119 -28.06 14.79 3.07
C ILE A 119 -28.08 15.44 4.46
N ALA A 120 -26.98 15.39 5.22
CA ALA A 120 -26.88 15.99 6.54
C ALA A 120 -27.06 17.52 6.48
N SER A 121 -26.49 18.18 5.48
CA SER A 121 -26.65 19.62 5.23
C SER A 121 -28.10 19.99 4.88
N SER A 122 -28.76 19.17 4.06
CA SER A 122 -30.17 19.36 3.71
C SER A 122 -31.12 19.20 4.91
N ILE A 123 -30.85 18.23 5.77
CA ILE A 123 -31.61 18.00 7.02
C ILE A 123 -31.40 19.15 8.01
N SER A 124 -30.18 19.68 8.13
CA SER A 124 -29.85 20.78 9.03
C SER A 124 -30.54 22.10 8.65
N ASN A 125 -30.77 22.31 7.36
CA ASN A 125 -31.39 23.56 6.86
C ASN A 125 -32.93 23.55 6.83
N ASN A 126 -33.60 22.41 7.05
CA ASN A 126 -35.05 22.27 6.90
C ASN A 126 -35.66 21.39 7.99
N ILE A 127 -35.39 21.69 9.28
CA ILE A 127 -35.98 20.96 10.41
C ILE A 127 -37.50 21.19 10.50
N ASP A 128 -38.01 22.29 9.95
CA ASP A 128 -39.46 22.65 10.03
C ASP A 128 -40.33 22.15 8.87
N GLU A 129 -39.74 21.59 7.77
CA GLU A 129 -40.49 21.05 6.63
C GLU A 129 -40.09 19.63 6.25
N LEU A 130 -40.00 18.73 7.23
CA LEU A 130 -39.72 17.31 6.99
C LEU A 130 -40.94 16.56 6.43
N LYS A 131 -41.32 16.84 5.19
CA LYS A 131 -41.87 15.81 4.28
C LYS A 131 -40.71 15.28 3.45
N VAL A 132 -39.99 14.29 4.03
CA VAL A 132 -38.93 13.55 3.29
C VAL A 132 -39.61 12.86 2.12
N ASN A 133 -39.49 13.47 0.94
CA ASN A 133 -39.95 12.88 -0.30
C ASN A 133 -38.87 11.88 -0.73
N THR A 134 -39.10 10.60 -0.46
CA THR A 134 -38.19 9.46 -0.77
C THR A 134 -37.74 9.49 -2.24
N TRP A 135 -38.54 10.08 -3.14
CA TRP A 135 -38.21 10.28 -4.55
C TRP A 135 -37.07 11.25 -4.77
N GLY A 136 -36.94 12.31 -4.00
CA GLY A 136 -35.84 13.29 -4.13
C GLY A 136 -34.47 12.68 -3.81
N VAL A 137 -34.39 11.71 -2.91
CA VAL A 137 -33.14 11.01 -2.58
C VAL A 137 -32.73 10.07 -3.72
N ILE A 138 -33.67 9.41 -4.35
CA ILE A 138 -33.45 8.52 -5.48
C ILE A 138 -32.99 9.33 -6.71
N GLU A 139 -33.63 10.46 -6.96
CA GLU A 139 -33.28 11.34 -8.09
C GLU A 139 -31.90 11.96 -7.95
N LEU A 140 -31.52 12.42 -6.75
CA LEU A 140 -30.19 12.92 -6.46
C LEU A 140 -29.10 11.83 -6.63
N HIS A 141 -29.40 10.61 -6.22
CA HIS A 141 -28.48 9.48 -6.41
C HIS A 141 -28.27 9.18 -7.90
N LYS A 142 -29.34 9.26 -8.68
CA LYS A 142 -29.29 9.08 -10.14
C LYS A 142 -28.46 10.17 -10.82
N GLU A 143 -28.67 11.46 -10.48
CA GLU A 143 -27.88 12.56 -11.02
C GLU A 143 -26.38 12.46 -10.70
N ILE A 144 -26.03 12.00 -9.48
CA ILE A 144 -24.65 11.77 -9.10
C ILE A 144 -24.03 10.63 -9.93
N CYS A 145 -24.73 9.54 -10.13
CA CYS A 145 -24.27 8.43 -10.94
C CYS A 145 -24.08 8.82 -12.41
N GLU A 146 -25.00 9.62 -12.96
CA GLU A 146 -24.91 10.13 -14.35
C GLU A 146 -23.76 11.13 -14.52
N ALA A 147 -23.51 11.99 -13.55
CA ALA A 147 -22.39 12.93 -13.59
C ALA A 147 -21.04 12.22 -13.59
N ILE A 148 -20.91 11.13 -12.81
CA ILE A 148 -19.70 10.32 -12.76
C ILE A 148 -19.48 9.56 -14.05
N ALA A 149 -20.53 8.95 -14.63
CA ALA A 149 -20.43 8.24 -15.90
C ALA A 149 -20.02 9.16 -17.07
N ASN A 150 -20.39 10.44 -17.00
CA ASN A 150 -20.00 11.44 -17.99
C ASN A 150 -18.55 11.94 -17.81
N GLU A 151 -18.00 11.95 -16.59
CA GLU A 151 -16.58 12.28 -16.35
C GLU A 151 -15.64 11.14 -16.78
N GLU A 152 -16.08 9.89 -16.68
CA GLU A 152 -15.28 8.73 -17.13
C GLU A 152 -15.24 8.56 -18.67
N GLY A 153 -16.13 9.23 -19.41
CA GLY A 153 -16.19 9.19 -20.87
C GLY A 153 -15.24 10.18 -21.59
N LEU A 154 -14.37 10.89 -20.87
CA LEU A 154 -13.48 11.93 -21.39
C LEU A 154 -12.00 11.51 -21.50
N PHE A 155 -11.71 10.19 -21.53
CA PHE A 155 -10.36 9.69 -21.81
C PHE A 155 -10.37 8.62 -22.89
#